data_72d91f12d5570bf3eca0d102c5ce0d21
#
_entry.id   72d91f12d5570bf3eca0d102c5ce0d21
#
_cell.length_a   1.000
_cell.length_b   1.000
_cell.length_c   1.000
_cell.angle_alpha   90.00
_cell.angle_beta   90.00
_cell.angle_gamma   90.00
#
_symmetry.space_group_name_H-M   'P 1'
#
loop_
_entity.id
_entity.type
_entity.pdbx_description
1 polymer ?
#
loop_
_entity_poly.entity_id
_entity_poly.type
_entity_poly.pdbx_seq_one_letter_code
_entity_poly.pdbx_strand_id
1 'polypeptide(L)'
;MAKALKAVGSLSAFWFILPCLLTLTFTSVYPVSFGLIVSMTNWNWGNQFDFIGFENYLGLLSDSEFWTVIGNTITFSVSATAIEIALGFYLAVQVDKLKVSTELIRAVLMMPLMVSGIVVALMSKVMFDPFLGIINHLMRVFGMGPSAFYGAANTAMPSIVAVDVWWQTAFVFVIMLAGLRGLPNDPLEAARVEGASEFMIFWKISFPMLQPLLLTVVIIRTIDTLKVFDIVFGTTGGGPGLATEVVQTFVYRTAYSYQQIGKAMATMILFSLLILLISLALQSLQRKVESSWCSGRPAWLISIKSGPTYSR
;
A
#
# COMPACT_ATOMS: atom_id res chain seq x y z
N MET A 1 -44.02 19.57 -19.34
CA MET A 1 -42.82 20.11 -19.96
C MET A 1 -41.55 19.90 -19.09
N ALA A 2 -41.54 20.22 -17.81
CA ALA A 2 -40.37 20.03 -16.91
C ALA A 2 -39.91 18.55 -16.73
N LYS A 3 -40.82 17.56 -16.69
CA LYS A 3 -40.48 16.13 -16.64
C LYS A 3 -39.84 15.61 -17.93
N ALA A 4 -40.25 16.15 -19.09
CA ALA A 4 -39.64 15.78 -20.39
C ALA A 4 -38.23 16.37 -20.55
N LEU A 5 -37.98 17.60 -20.08
CA LEU A 5 -36.68 18.22 -20.06
C LEU A 5 -35.68 17.51 -19.11
N LYS A 6 -36.15 17.01 -17.96
CA LYS A 6 -35.32 16.14 -17.08
C LYS A 6 -34.99 14.79 -17.72
N ALA A 7 -35.92 14.19 -18.46
CA ALA A 7 -35.68 12.93 -19.16
C ALA A 7 -34.68 13.09 -20.31
N VAL A 8 -34.76 14.17 -21.09
CA VAL A 8 -33.82 14.48 -22.18
C VAL A 8 -32.42 14.79 -21.62
N GLY A 9 -32.32 15.51 -20.50
CA GLY A 9 -31.04 15.75 -19.82
C GLY A 9 -30.40 14.49 -19.28
N SER A 10 -31.19 13.52 -18.80
CA SER A 10 -30.68 12.23 -18.32
C SER A 10 -30.20 11.33 -19.45
N LEU A 11 -30.88 11.36 -20.61
CA LEU A 11 -30.45 10.58 -21.81
C LEU A 11 -29.16 11.13 -22.39
N SER A 12 -29.02 12.44 -22.52
CA SER A 12 -27.79 13.03 -23.01
C SER A 12 -26.61 12.77 -22.05
N ALA A 13 -26.82 12.91 -20.74
CA ALA A 13 -25.81 12.56 -19.74
C ALA A 13 -25.37 11.09 -19.83
N PHE A 14 -26.30 10.17 -20.09
CA PHE A 14 -25.98 8.76 -20.27
C PHE A 14 -25.03 8.50 -21.43
N TRP A 15 -25.22 9.14 -22.58
CA TRP A 15 -24.35 8.99 -23.73
C TRP A 15 -22.92 9.53 -23.49
N PHE A 16 -22.77 10.55 -22.63
CA PHE A 16 -21.43 11.02 -22.21
C PHE A 16 -20.74 10.07 -21.25
N ILE A 17 -21.48 9.35 -20.39
CA ILE A 17 -20.92 8.41 -19.42
C ILE A 17 -20.70 7.03 -20.06
N LEU A 18 -21.44 6.69 -21.12
CA LEU A 18 -21.42 5.37 -21.78
C LEU A 18 -20.01 4.88 -22.16
N PRO A 19 -19.15 5.67 -22.80
CA PRO A 19 -17.78 5.22 -23.15
C PRO A 19 -16.98 4.83 -21.92
N CYS A 20 -17.09 5.60 -20.82
CA CYS A 20 -16.44 5.29 -19.56
C CYS A 20 -16.97 3.98 -18.94
N LEU A 21 -18.31 3.80 -18.93
CA LEU A 21 -18.94 2.58 -18.42
C LEU A 21 -18.55 1.34 -19.25
N LEU A 22 -18.50 1.46 -20.57
CA LEU A 22 -18.07 0.38 -21.45
C LEU A 22 -16.59 0.01 -21.18
N THR A 23 -15.73 1.00 -21.06
CA THR A 23 -14.32 0.77 -20.73
C THR A 23 -14.18 0.08 -19.36
N LEU A 24 -14.85 0.56 -18.33
CA LEU A 24 -14.83 -0.04 -16.98
C LEU A 24 -15.39 -1.46 -17.00
N THR A 25 -16.48 -1.71 -17.74
CA THR A 25 -17.06 -3.05 -17.85
C THR A 25 -16.08 -4.00 -18.51
N PHE A 26 -15.46 -3.59 -19.60
CA PHE A 26 -14.54 -4.43 -20.35
C PHE A 26 -13.22 -4.68 -19.62
N THR A 27 -12.67 -3.65 -18.93
CA THR A 27 -11.37 -3.77 -18.25
C THR A 27 -11.46 -4.30 -16.83
N SER A 28 -12.60 -4.20 -16.16
CA SER A 28 -12.74 -4.62 -14.74
C SER A 28 -13.79 -5.74 -14.57
N VAL A 29 -15.00 -5.53 -15.03
CA VAL A 29 -16.08 -6.51 -14.77
C VAL A 29 -15.84 -7.82 -15.55
N TYR A 30 -15.46 -7.72 -16.82
CA TYR A 30 -15.22 -8.90 -17.65
C TYR A 30 -14.07 -9.77 -17.11
N PRO A 31 -12.85 -9.26 -16.82
CA PRO A 31 -11.76 -10.10 -16.30
C PRO A 31 -12.08 -10.72 -14.93
N VAL A 32 -12.77 -10.00 -14.05
CA VAL A 32 -13.16 -10.54 -12.73
C VAL A 32 -14.19 -11.65 -12.89
N SER A 33 -15.22 -11.45 -13.74
CA SER A 33 -16.25 -12.46 -14.01
C SER A 33 -15.66 -13.70 -14.68
N PHE A 34 -14.77 -13.49 -15.66
CA PHE A 34 -14.05 -14.58 -16.32
C PHE A 34 -13.17 -15.35 -15.33
N GLY A 35 -12.40 -14.65 -14.48
CA GLY A 35 -11.60 -15.25 -13.42
C GLY A 35 -12.42 -16.08 -12.45
N LEU A 36 -13.62 -15.60 -12.06
CA LEU A 36 -14.56 -16.35 -11.21
C LEU A 36 -15.03 -17.66 -11.87
N ILE A 37 -15.36 -17.63 -13.16
CA ILE A 37 -15.76 -18.84 -13.90
C ILE A 37 -14.59 -19.81 -13.98
N VAL A 38 -13.42 -19.33 -14.39
CA VAL A 38 -12.21 -20.15 -14.54
C VAL A 38 -11.76 -20.76 -13.22
N SER A 39 -11.91 -20.05 -12.10
CA SER A 39 -11.55 -20.55 -10.77
C SER A 39 -12.32 -21.81 -10.34
N MET A 40 -13.48 -22.05 -10.95
CA MET A 40 -14.34 -23.23 -10.73
C MET A 40 -14.10 -24.35 -11.74
N THR A 41 -13.00 -24.29 -12.49
CA THR A 41 -12.65 -25.28 -13.52
C THR A 41 -11.28 -25.89 -13.23
N ASN A 42 -11.02 -27.05 -13.83
CA ASN A 42 -9.71 -27.68 -13.82
C ASN A 42 -8.83 -27.21 -15.00
N TRP A 43 -9.12 -26.03 -15.54
CA TRP A 43 -8.44 -25.55 -16.74
C TRP A 43 -6.92 -25.44 -16.54
N ASN A 44 -6.23 -26.24 -17.37
CA ASN A 44 -4.80 -26.22 -17.58
C ASN A 44 -4.52 -25.91 -19.06
N TRP A 45 -3.40 -25.35 -19.39
CA TRP A 45 -3.04 -25.08 -20.78
C TRP A 45 -3.11 -26.37 -21.61
N GLY A 46 -4.05 -26.41 -22.56
CA GLY A 46 -4.25 -27.57 -23.45
C GLY A 46 -5.33 -28.57 -23.02
N ASN A 47 -5.90 -28.48 -21.82
CA ASN A 47 -7.01 -29.32 -21.38
C ASN A 47 -8.37 -28.75 -21.78
N GLN A 48 -9.39 -29.62 -21.78
CA GLN A 48 -10.78 -29.19 -21.88
C GLN A 48 -11.17 -28.40 -20.63
N PHE A 49 -12.16 -27.57 -20.78
CA PHE A 49 -12.67 -26.67 -19.78
C PHE A 49 -13.73 -27.40 -18.92
N ASP A 50 -13.31 -28.26 -18.01
CA ASP A 50 -14.22 -29.01 -17.16
C ASP A 50 -14.58 -28.26 -15.89
N PHE A 51 -15.87 -28.20 -15.60
CA PHE A 51 -16.36 -27.54 -14.40
C PHE A 51 -16.24 -28.49 -13.19
N ILE A 52 -15.46 -28.08 -12.17
CA ILE A 52 -15.21 -28.85 -10.94
C ILE A 52 -15.76 -28.15 -9.68
N GLY A 53 -16.50 -27.05 -9.85
CA GLY A 53 -17.08 -26.31 -8.72
C GLY A 53 -16.02 -25.73 -7.77
N PHE A 54 -16.12 -26.08 -6.50
CA PHE A 54 -15.25 -25.52 -5.46
C PHE A 54 -14.03 -26.37 -5.12
N GLU A 55 -13.67 -27.37 -5.89
CA GLU A 55 -12.54 -28.26 -5.59
C GLU A 55 -11.20 -27.51 -5.49
N ASN A 56 -10.94 -26.53 -6.38
CA ASN A 56 -9.75 -25.68 -6.29
C ASN A 56 -9.66 -24.95 -4.95
N TYR A 57 -10.78 -24.45 -4.46
CA TYR A 57 -10.84 -23.72 -3.18
C TYR A 57 -10.59 -24.63 -1.99
N LEU A 58 -11.22 -25.80 -1.96
CA LEU A 58 -11.01 -26.79 -0.90
C LEU A 58 -9.58 -27.31 -0.90
N GLY A 59 -9.02 -27.57 -2.08
CA GLY A 59 -7.62 -27.96 -2.23
C GLY A 59 -6.66 -26.91 -1.70
N LEU A 60 -6.87 -25.63 -2.03
CA LEU A 60 -6.05 -24.52 -1.53
C LEU A 60 -6.13 -24.35 -0.01
N LEU A 61 -7.33 -24.41 0.56
CA LEU A 61 -7.51 -24.27 2.01
C LEU A 61 -6.90 -25.44 2.81
N SER A 62 -6.72 -26.60 2.19
CA SER A 62 -6.06 -27.77 2.78
C SER A 62 -4.55 -27.78 2.53
N ASP A 63 -4.03 -26.90 1.70
CA ASP A 63 -2.63 -26.87 1.27
C ASP A 63 -1.78 -26.04 2.25
N SER A 64 -0.81 -26.69 2.87
CA SER A 64 0.13 -26.01 3.80
C SER A 64 1.01 -24.97 3.11
N GLU A 65 1.32 -25.18 1.83
CA GLU A 65 2.07 -24.21 1.02
C GLU A 65 1.29 -22.89 0.88
N PHE A 66 -0.01 -22.98 0.59
CA PHE A 66 -0.89 -21.80 0.50
C PHE A 66 -0.88 -20.97 1.80
N TRP A 67 -0.96 -21.62 2.98
CA TRP A 67 -0.94 -20.90 4.25
C TRP A 67 0.43 -20.29 4.56
N THR A 68 1.52 -20.94 4.17
CA THR A 68 2.87 -20.39 4.28
C THR A 68 3.00 -19.11 3.44
N VAL A 69 2.50 -19.13 2.20
CA VAL A 69 2.49 -17.99 1.28
C VAL A 69 1.64 -16.83 1.81
N ILE A 70 0.47 -17.13 2.37
CA ILE A 70 -0.35 -16.11 3.06
C ILE A 70 0.41 -15.49 4.24
N GLY A 71 1.03 -16.33 5.08
CA GLY A 71 1.83 -15.89 6.22
C GLY A 71 2.99 -14.97 5.81
N ASN A 72 3.72 -15.33 4.75
CA ASN A 72 4.80 -14.53 4.19
C ASN A 72 4.29 -13.18 3.67
N THR A 73 3.16 -13.19 2.95
CA THR A 73 2.56 -11.96 2.40
C THR A 73 2.15 -11.00 3.52
N ILE A 74 1.53 -11.52 4.58
CA ILE A 74 1.13 -10.72 5.74
C ILE A 74 2.37 -10.20 6.47
N THR A 75 3.38 -11.06 6.69
CA THR A 75 4.64 -10.67 7.36
C THR A 75 5.35 -9.56 6.59
N PHE A 76 5.47 -9.70 5.26
CA PHE A 76 6.01 -8.65 4.40
C PHE A 76 5.19 -7.36 4.52
N SER A 77 3.87 -7.45 4.33
CA SER A 77 2.98 -6.28 4.33
C SER A 77 3.03 -5.52 5.66
N VAL A 78 2.93 -6.21 6.78
CA VAL A 78 2.94 -5.58 8.11
C VAL A 78 4.30 -4.96 8.41
N SER A 79 5.40 -5.70 8.17
CA SER A 79 6.75 -5.21 8.47
C SER A 79 7.14 -4.02 7.57
N ALA A 80 6.93 -4.11 6.26
CA ALA A 80 7.24 -3.04 5.33
C ALA A 80 6.42 -1.78 5.65
N THR A 81 5.08 -1.91 5.71
CA THR A 81 4.19 -0.77 5.99
C THR A 81 4.50 -0.09 7.33
N ALA A 82 4.74 -0.87 8.39
CA ALA A 82 5.04 -0.29 9.71
C ALA A 82 6.34 0.53 9.71
N ILE A 83 7.40 -0.01 9.10
CA ILE A 83 8.70 0.68 9.04
C ILE A 83 8.64 1.89 8.13
N GLU A 84 8.00 1.80 6.97
CA GLU A 84 7.82 2.91 6.02
C GLU A 84 7.05 4.07 6.64
N ILE A 85 5.96 3.77 7.35
CA ILE A 85 5.18 4.81 8.03
C ILE A 85 5.99 5.47 9.12
N ALA A 86 6.70 4.70 9.94
CA ALA A 86 7.54 5.25 10.99
C ALA A 86 8.66 6.14 10.43
N LEU A 87 9.39 5.65 9.42
CA LEU A 87 10.49 6.39 8.80
C LEU A 87 10.00 7.58 7.98
N GLY A 88 8.99 7.40 7.14
CA GLY A 88 8.47 8.46 6.27
C GLY A 88 7.84 9.60 7.08
N PHE A 89 7.11 9.27 8.14
CA PHE A 89 6.55 10.27 9.05
C PHE A 89 7.67 10.99 9.84
N TYR A 90 8.65 10.25 10.36
CA TYR A 90 9.81 10.82 11.03
C TYR A 90 10.55 11.81 10.11
N LEU A 91 10.86 11.40 8.87
CA LEU A 91 11.52 12.27 7.90
C LEU A 91 10.68 13.51 7.56
N ALA A 92 9.36 13.37 7.42
CA ALA A 92 8.47 14.49 7.19
C ALA A 92 8.53 15.53 8.31
N VAL A 93 8.49 15.08 9.57
CA VAL A 93 8.59 15.95 10.74
C VAL A 93 9.96 16.65 10.82
N GLN A 94 11.06 15.94 10.49
CA GLN A 94 12.39 16.58 10.51
C GLN A 94 12.54 17.61 9.40
N VAL A 95 12.08 17.29 8.18
CA VAL A 95 12.17 18.23 7.04
C VAL A 95 11.25 19.44 7.21
N ASP A 96 10.09 19.27 7.85
CA ASP A 96 9.18 20.39 8.14
C ASP A 96 9.78 21.42 9.10
N LYS A 97 10.61 20.98 10.05
CA LYS A 97 11.33 21.85 11.01
C LYS A 97 12.46 22.66 10.37
N LEU A 98 12.92 22.29 9.17
CA LEU A 98 14.03 22.98 8.52
C LEU A 98 13.59 24.36 8.03
N LYS A 99 14.35 25.40 8.40
CA LYS A 99 14.13 26.79 7.98
C LYS A 99 14.78 27.14 6.64
N VAL A 100 15.43 26.16 6.00
CA VAL A 100 16.10 26.33 4.69
C VAL A 100 15.22 25.80 3.55
N SER A 101 15.59 26.12 2.30
CA SER A 101 14.92 25.54 1.13
C SER A 101 14.97 24.02 1.20
N THR A 102 13.81 23.39 1.30
CA THR A 102 13.66 21.93 1.40
C THR A 102 13.49 21.25 0.03
N GLU A 103 13.58 22.00 -1.04
CA GLU A 103 13.31 21.50 -2.42
C GLU A 103 14.30 20.42 -2.83
N LEU A 104 15.60 20.67 -2.62
CA LEU A 104 16.64 19.67 -2.94
C LEU A 104 16.52 18.43 -2.08
N ILE A 105 16.25 18.59 -0.77
CA ILE A 105 16.07 17.45 0.15
C ILE A 105 14.89 16.61 -0.29
N ARG A 106 13.77 17.23 -0.64
CA ARG A 106 12.59 16.53 -1.18
C ARG A 106 12.92 15.82 -2.48
N ALA A 107 13.61 16.50 -3.42
CA ALA A 107 13.98 15.91 -4.69
C ALA A 107 14.83 14.64 -4.50
N VAL A 108 15.86 14.69 -3.64
CA VAL A 108 16.72 13.55 -3.33
C VAL A 108 15.95 12.41 -2.67
N LEU A 109 15.11 12.71 -1.68
CA LEU A 109 14.32 11.69 -0.98
C LEU A 109 13.27 11.04 -1.89
N MET A 110 12.79 11.75 -2.93
CA MET A 110 11.81 11.22 -3.88
C MET A 110 12.45 10.42 -5.03
N MET A 111 13.76 10.53 -5.26
CA MET A 111 14.43 9.83 -6.37
C MET A 111 14.16 8.32 -6.41
N PRO A 112 14.22 7.57 -5.30
CA PRO A 112 13.96 6.13 -5.33
C PRO A 112 12.57 5.79 -5.90
N LEU A 113 11.55 6.58 -5.57
CA LEU A 113 10.17 6.34 -5.99
C LEU A 113 9.97 6.45 -7.52
N MET A 114 10.86 7.16 -8.22
CA MET A 114 10.79 7.33 -9.67
C MET A 114 11.29 6.09 -10.44
N VAL A 115 11.90 5.14 -9.75
CA VAL A 115 12.44 3.91 -10.35
C VAL A 115 11.37 2.82 -10.35
N SER A 116 11.25 2.08 -11.46
CA SER A 116 10.32 0.94 -11.53
C SER A 116 10.71 -0.18 -10.54
N GLY A 117 9.71 -0.83 -9.90
CA GLY A 117 9.94 -1.88 -8.90
C GLY A 117 10.83 -3.02 -9.37
N ILE A 118 10.67 -3.48 -10.62
CA ILE A 118 11.51 -4.55 -11.16
C ILE A 118 12.98 -4.09 -11.33
N VAL A 119 13.21 -2.83 -11.67
CA VAL A 119 14.58 -2.27 -11.77
C VAL A 119 15.20 -2.17 -10.38
N VAL A 120 14.44 -1.71 -9.37
CA VAL A 120 14.87 -1.71 -7.96
C VAL A 120 15.25 -3.11 -7.50
N ALA A 121 14.44 -4.11 -7.83
CA ALA A 121 14.70 -5.51 -7.51
C ALA A 121 16.03 -6.00 -8.13
N LEU A 122 16.22 -5.77 -9.42
CA LEU A 122 17.44 -6.19 -10.12
C LEU A 122 18.69 -5.46 -9.61
N MET A 123 18.60 -4.16 -9.36
CA MET A 123 19.69 -3.38 -8.76
C MET A 123 20.04 -3.91 -7.37
N SER A 124 19.03 -4.15 -6.54
CA SER A 124 19.23 -4.67 -5.19
C SER A 124 19.86 -6.06 -5.22
N LYS A 125 19.50 -6.91 -6.17
CA LYS A 125 20.10 -8.24 -6.34
C LYS A 125 21.61 -8.17 -6.55
N VAL A 126 22.08 -7.21 -7.35
CA VAL A 126 23.52 -6.96 -7.55
C VAL A 126 24.16 -6.37 -6.29
N MET A 127 23.50 -5.41 -5.64
CA MET A 127 24.04 -4.75 -4.44
C MET A 127 24.18 -5.69 -3.24
N PHE A 128 23.25 -6.63 -3.09
CA PHE A 128 23.18 -7.61 -2.00
C PHE A 128 23.85 -8.95 -2.37
N ASP A 129 24.58 -9.03 -3.48
CA ASP A 129 25.31 -10.25 -3.83
C ASP A 129 26.27 -10.64 -2.69
N PRO A 130 26.30 -11.93 -2.26
CA PRO A 130 27.13 -12.37 -1.13
C PRO A 130 28.63 -12.15 -1.33
N PHE A 131 29.11 -12.22 -2.55
CA PHE A 131 30.55 -12.17 -2.87
C PHE A 131 31.02 -10.82 -3.42
N LEU A 132 30.27 -10.26 -4.38
CA LEU A 132 30.64 -9.05 -5.11
C LEU A 132 29.82 -7.82 -4.69
N GLY A 133 28.76 -8.01 -3.90
CA GLY A 133 27.85 -6.93 -3.54
C GLY A 133 28.48 -5.88 -2.63
N ILE A 134 28.20 -4.61 -2.95
CA ILE A 134 28.70 -3.46 -2.20
C ILE A 134 28.27 -3.49 -0.73
N ILE A 135 27.08 -4.03 -0.43
CA ILE A 135 26.55 -4.07 0.94
C ILE A 135 27.42 -4.98 1.81
N ASN A 136 27.79 -6.17 1.33
CA ASN A 136 28.71 -7.05 2.05
C ASN A 136 30.12 -6.47 2.17
N HIS A 137 30.55 -5.69 1.18
CA HIS A 137 31.82 -4.95 1.28
C HIS A 137 31.78 -3.93 2.43
N LEU A 138 30.71 -3.13 2.50
CA LEU A 138 30.52 -2.17 3.59
C LEU A 138 30.43 -2.87 4.95
N MET A 139 29.66 -3.96 5.06
CA MET A 139 29.58 -4.74 6.31
C MET A 139 30.96 -5.18 6.81
N ARG A 140 31.83 -5.66 5.91
CA ARG A 140 33.21 -6.03 6.26
C ARG A 140 34.03 -4.85 6.76
N VAL A 141 33.88 -3.66 6.15
CA VAL A 141 34.55 -2.44 6.61
C VAL A 141 34.18 -2.08 8.04
N PHE A 142 32.92 -2.34 8.42
CA PHE A 142 32.42 -2.14 9.79
C PHE A 142 32.65 -3.35 10.72
N GLY A 143 33.45 -4.34 10.31
CA GLY A 143 33.79 -5.52 11.11
C GLY A 143 32.63 -6.54 11.24
N MET A 144 31.58 -6.41 10.46
CA MET A 144 30.47 -7.36 10.43
C MET A 144 30.78 -8.52 9.47
N GLY A 145 30.35 -9.74 9.84
CA GLY A 145 30.49 -10.90 8.97
C GLY A 145 29.63 -10.78 7.70
N PRO A 146 29.99 -11.49 6.62
CA PRO A 146 29.22 -11.48 5.39
C PRO A 146 27.85 -12.13 5.59
N SER A 147 26.81 -11.59 4.96
CA SER A 147 25.46 -12.13 4.95
C SER A 147 25.13 -12.73 3.59
N ALA A 148 24.39 -13.82 3.59
CA ALA A 148 23.87 -14.42 2.36
C ALA A 148 22.67 -13.66 1.79
N PHE A 149 22.09 -12.72 2.54
CA PHE A 149 20.92 -11.91 2.15
C PHE A 149 19.83 -12.75 1.48
N TYR A 150 19.66 -12.64 0.16
CA TYR A 150 18.67 -13.40 -0.61
C TYR A 150 18.94 -14.90 -0.71
N GLY A 151 20.15 -15.35 -0.37
CA GLY A 151 20.55 -16.76 -0.45
C GLY A 151 20.19 -17.61 0.79
N ALA A 152 19.75 -17.01 1.89
CA ALA A 152 19.38 -17.73 3.11
C ALA A 152 17.96 -17.41 3.56
N ALA A 153 17.22 -18.44 3.98
CA ALA A 153 15.80 -18.32 4.31
C ALA A 153 15.50 -17.30 5.44
N ASN A 154 16.39 -17.19 6.41
CA ASN A 154 16.26 -16.29 7.55
C ASN A 154 16.56 -14.82 7.23
N THR A 155 17.35 -14.55 6.17
CA THR A 155 17.74 -13.19 5.79
C THR A 155 17.04 -12.67 4.55
N ALA A 156 16.46 -13.55 3.72
CA ALA A 156 15.87 -13.18 2.44
C ALA A 156 14.67 -12.22 2.62
N MET A 157 13.70 -12.57 3.45
CA MET A 157 12.52 -11.71 3.68
C MET A 157 12.89 -10.36 4.30
N PRO A 158 13.73 -10.28 5.37
CA PRO A 158 14.20 -8.99 5.88
C PRO A 158 14.96 -8.14 4.84
N SER A 159 15.73 -8.78 3.94
CA SER A 159 16.43 -8.04 2.88
C SER A 159 15.48 -7.44 1.86
N ILE A 160 14.43 -8.16 1.46
CA ILE A 160 13.39 -7.64 0.55
C ILE A 160 12.65 -6.49 1.23
N VAL A 161 12.25 -6.65 2.50
CA VAL A 161 11.59 -5.60 3.28
C VAL A 161 12.46 -4.34 3.37
N ALA A 162 13.77 -4.49 3.62
CA ALA A 162 14.68 -3.34 3.70
C ALA A 162 14.77 -2.56 2.39
N VAL A 163 14.75 -3.25 1.25
CA VAL A 163 14.78 -2.61 -0.08
C VAL A 163 13.44 -1.93 -0.38
N ASP A 164 12.31 -2.56 -0.07
CA ASP A 164 10.99 -1.97 -0.25
C ASP A 164 10.81 -0.72 0.63
N VAL A 165 11.23 -0.79 1.88
CA VAL A 165 11.24 0.35 2.80
C VAL A 165 12.07 1.51 2.24
N TRP A 166 13.29 1.27 1.75
CA TRP A 166 14.09 2.31 1.12
C TRP A 166 13.39 2.93 -0.09
N TRP A 167 12.77 2.10 -0.91
CA TRP A 167 12.09 2.53 -2.13
C TRP A 167 10.82 3.33 -1.84
N GLN A 168 10.00 2.86 -0.92
CA GLN A 168 8.63 3.34 -0.71
C GLN A 168 8.47 4.35 0.45
N THR A 169 9.46 4.51 1.32
CA THR A 169 9.42 5.53 2.38
C THR A 169 9.19 6.94 1.84
N ALA A 170 9.68 7.22 0.62
CA ALA A 170 9.46 8.49 -0.06
C ALA A 170 7.98 8.82 -0.27
N PHE A 171 7.14 7.82 -0.57
CA PHE A 171 5.70 7.98 -0.73
C PHE A 171 5.05 8.48 0.56
N VAL A 172 5.33 7.82 1.67
CA VAL A 172 4.83 8.22 3.00
C VAL A 172 5.34 9.61 3.38
N PHE A 173 6.64 9.86 3.17
CA PHE A 173 7.28 11.14 3.46
C PHE A 173 6.58 12.31 2.77
N VAL A 174 6.32 12.21 1.48
CA VAL A 174 5.71 13.30 0.70
C VAL A 174 4.30 13.61 1.18
N ILE A 175 3.48 12.59 1.40
CA ILE A 175 2.10 12.78 1.84
C ILE A 175 2.06 13.36 3.25
N MET A 176 2.89 12.83 4.16
CA MET A 176 2.92 13.32 5.54
C MET A 176 3.48 14.74 5.64
N LEU A 177 4.49 15.09 4.81
CA LEU A 177 5.02 16.46 4.75
C LEU A 177 3.97 17.43 4.20
N ALA A 178 3.22 17.05 3.17
CA ALA A 178 2.12 17.85 2.66
C ALA A 178 1.03 18.05 3.71
N GLY A 179 0.70 16.98 4.47
CA GLY A 179 -0.23 17.05 5.59
C GLY A 179 0.22 18.01 6.70
N LEU A 180 1.48 17.92 7.13
CA LEU A 180 2.06 18.82 8.13
C LEU A 180 1.97 20.29 7.71
N ARG A 181 2.32 20.60 6.46
CA ARG A 181 2.26 21.95 5.91
C ARG A 181 0.85 22.46 5.63
N GLY A 182 -0.12 21.56 5.54
CA GLY A 182 -1.53 21.88 5.39
C GLY A 182 -2.28 22.12 6.70
N LEU A 183 -1.63 21.94 7.85
CA LEU A 183 -2.26 22.24 9.12
C LEU A 183 -2.55 23.74 9.27
N PRO A 184 -3.71 24.13 9.85
CA PRO A 184 -4.00 25.53 10.16
C PRO A 184 -3.01 26.06 11.23
N ASN A 185 -2.50 27.27 11.01
CA ASN A 185 -1.53 27.88 11.93
C ASN A 185 -2.17 28.36 13.24
N ASP A 186 -3.42 28.82 13.20
CA ASP A 186 -4.09 29.45 14.34
C ASP A 186 -4.02 28.63 15.64
N PRO A 187 -4.35 27.32 15.66
CA PRO A 187 -4.24 26.50 16.86
C PRO A 187 -2.80 26.33 17.36
N LEU A 188 -1.84 26.30 16.43
CA LEU A 188 -0.42 26.10 16.74
C LEU A 188 0.16 27.39 17.36
N GLU A 189 -0.19 28.56 16.84
CA GLU A 189 0.23 29.85 17.34
C GLU A 189 -0.43 30.15 18.68
N ALA A 190 -1.72 29.88 18.85
CA ALA A 190 -2.39 30.04 20.14
C ALA A 190 -1.72 29.22 21.24
N ALA A 191 -1.39 27.96 20.97
CA ALA A 191 -0.70 27.10 21.93
C ALA A 191 0.72 27.63 22.30
N ARG A 192 1.44 28.23 21.33
CA ARG A 192 2.74 28.84 21.59
C ARG A 192 2.61 30.06 22.49
N VAL A 193 1.57 30.89 22.28
CA VAL A 193 1.30 32.07 23.15
C VAL A 193 0.95 31.62 24.57
N GLU A 194 0.26 30.48 24.72
CA GLU A 194 -0.03 29.87 26.02
C GLU A 194 1.19 29.20 26.69
N GLY A 195 2.34 29.19 26.04
CA GLY A 195 3.59 28.64 26.57
C GLY A 195 3.77 27.14 26.40
N ALA A 196 2.99 26.49 25.53
CA ALA A 196 3.17 25.08 25.25
C ALA A 196 4.48 24.80 24.52
N SER A 197 5.21 23.76 24.92
CA SER A 197 6.43 23.33 24.23
C SER A 197 6.10 22.74 22.84
N GLU A 198 7.04 22.84 21.88
CA GLU A 198 6.88 22.25 20.53
C GLU A 198 6.58 20.74 20.56
N PHE A 199 7.12 20.01 21.53
CA PHE A 199 6.80 18.61 21.76
C PHE A 199 5.33 18.41 22.17
N MET A 200 4.81 19.26 23.05
CA MET A 200 3.41 19.23 23.47
C MET A 200 2.48 19.62 22.33
N ILE A 201 2.82 20.66 21.56
CA ILE A 201 2.06 21.09 20.38
C ILE A 201 1.99 19.95 19.37
N PHE A 202 3.13 19.29 19.10
CA PHE A 202 3.15 18.18 18.17
C PHE A 202 2.23 17.03 18.61
N TRP A 203 2.39 16.51 19.84
CA TRP A 203 1.63 15.34 20.28
C TRP A 203 0.17 15.62 20.61
N LYS A 204 -0.16 16.83 21.07
CA LYS A 204 -1.53 17.17 21.49
C LYS A 204 -2.37 17.88 20.41
N ILE A 205 -1.72 18.48 19.40
CA ILE A 205 -2.42 19.25 18.37
C ILE A 205 -2.09 18.70 16.99
N SER A 206 -0.81 18.74 16.55
CA SER A 206 -0.46 18.38 15.16
C SER A 206 -0.70 16.91 14.85
N PHE A 207 -0.19 16.00 15.68
CA PHE A 207 -0.32 14.55 15.45
C PHE A 207 -1.78 14.08 15.43
N PRO A 208 -2.63 14.45 16.39
CA PRO A 208 -4.05 14.16 16.30
C PRO A 208 -4.70 14.68 14.99
N MET A 209 -4.42 15.91 14.57
CA MET A 209 -4.98 16.47 13.34
C MET A 209 -4.51 15.73 12.08
N LEU A 210 -3.36 15.07 12.13
CA LEU A 210 -2.81 14.25 11.05
C LEU A 210 -3.32 12.81 11.04
N GLN A 211 -3.95 12.34 12.12
CA GLN A 211 -4.40 10.95 12.22
C GLN A 211 -5.28 10.47 11.05
N PRO A 212 -6.27 11.23 10.54
CA PRO A 212 -7.06 10.80 9.40
C PRO A 212 -6.22 10.60 8.14
N LEU A 213 -5.27 11.51 7.90
CA LEU A 213 -4.34 11.40 6.77
C LEU A 213 -3.38 10.22 6.94
N LEU A 214 -2.83 10.04 8.14
CA LEU A 214 -1.97 8.91 8.48
C LEU A 214 -2.67 7.58 8.23
N LEU A 215 -3.92 7.42 8.69
CA LEU A 215 -4.73 6.22 8.43
C LEU A 215 -4.98 6.00 6.95
N THR A 216 -5.21 7.06 6.18
CA THR A 216 -5.32 6.96 4.72
C THR A 216 -4.03 6.39 4.11
N VAL A 217 -2.87 6.87 4.53
CA VAL A 217 -1.56 6.38 4.07
C VAL A 217 -1.36 4.92 4.48
N VAL A 218 -1.71 4.55 5.72
CA VAL A 218 -1.68 3.15 6.21
C VAL A 218 -2.51 2.24 5.31
N ILE A 219 -3.74 2.65 4.96
CA ILE A 219 -4.63 1.86 4.11
C ILE A 219 -4.01 1.65 2.72
N ILE A 220 -3.56 2.74 2.10
CA ILE A 220 -2.95 2.67 0.76
C ILE A 220 -1.74 1.76 0.77
N ARG A 221 -0.79 1.97 1.71
CA ARG A 221 0.42 1.15 1.78
C ARG A 221 0.14 -0.31 2.10
N THR A 222 -0.80 -0.60 3.01
CA THR A 222 -1.18 -1.99 3.31
C THR A 222 -1.72 -2.69 2.06
N ILE A 223 -2.59 -2.04 1.28
CA ILE A 223 -3.11 -2.63 0.04
C ILE A 223 -2.00 -2.84 -0.99
N ASP A 224 -1.06 -1.89 -1.12
CA ASP A 224 0.05 -2.00 -2.07
C ASP A 224 1.03 -3.11 -1.68
N THR A 225 1.41 -3.20 -0.41
CA THR A 225 2.33 -4.23 0.08
C THR A 225 1.71 -5.62 0.06
N LEU A 226 0.39 -5.78 0.26
CA LEU A 226 -0.30 -7.05 0.06
C LEU A 226 -0.21 -7.52 -1.40
N LYS A 227 -0.21 -6.62 -2.36
CA LYS A 227 -0.13 -6.92 -3.80
C LYS A 227 1.31 -6.94 -4.34
N VAL A 228 2.32 -7.02 -3.46
CA VAL A 228 3.72 -7.02 -3.86
C VAL A 228 4.03 -8.16 -4.84
N PHE A 229 4.69 -7.83 -5.94
CA PHE A 229 5.15 -8.79 -6.94
C PHE A 229 6.58 -8.49 -7.39
N ASP A 230 6.80 -7.31 -7.97
CA ASP A 230 8.02 -6.94 -8.69
C ASP A 230 9.29 -7.18 -7.89
N ILE A 231 9.30 -6.73 -6.62
CA ILE A 231 10.49 -6.78 -5.78
C ILE A 231 10.82 -8.22 -5.36
N VAL A 232 9.81 -9.04 -5.05
CA VAL A 232 10.00 -10.44 -4.68
C VAL A 232 10.39 -11.26 -5.92
N PHE A 233 9.68 -11.08 -7.03
CA PHE A 233 9.93 -11.79 -8.27
C PHE A 233 11.33 -11.48 -8.83
N GLY A 234 11.71 -10.21 -8.88
CA GLY A 234 13.00 -9.78 -9.43
C GLY A 234 14.21 -10.14 -8.56
N THR A 235 14.04 -10.29 -7.24
CA THR A 235 15.14 -10.64 -6.32
C THR A 235 15.27 -12.15 -6.14
N THR A 236 14.34 -12.77 -5.42
CA THR A 236 14.41 -14.17 -4.98
C THR A 236 13.54 -15.11 -5.81
N GLY A 237 12.52 -14.57 -6.51
CA GLY A 237 11.50 -15.39 -7.17
C GLY A 237 10.69 -16.25 -6.20
N GLY A 238 10.61 -15.87 -4.91
CA GLY A 238 9.93 -16.61 -3.85
C GLY A 238 10.83 -17.47 -2.97
N GLY A 239 12.12 -17.67 -3.38
CA GLY A 239 13.10 -18.52 -2.68
C GLY A 239 13.85 -17.84 -1.51
N PRO A 240 14.78 -18.57 -0.88
CA PRO A 240 15.04 -19.99 -1.03
C PRO A 240 13.91 -20.86 -0.47
N GLY A 241 13.59 -21.94 -1.16
CA GLY A 241 12.38 -22.73 -0.89
C GLY A 241 11.12 -21.89 -1.03
N LEU A 242 10.38 -21.69 0.07
CA LEU A 242 9.19 -20.83 0.14
C LEU A 242 9.39 -19.61 1.06
N ALA A 243 10.63 -19.30 1.44
CA ALA A 243 10.91 -18.34 2.50
C ALA A 243 10.44 -16.90 2.16
N THR A 244 10.35 -16.56 0.89
CA THR A 244 9.88 -15.24 0.44
C THR A 244 8.73 -15.34 -0.57
N GLU A 245 8.16 -16.54 -0.75
CA GLU A 245 7.02 -16.73 -1.63
C GLU A 245 5.82 -15.95 -1.11
N VAL A 246 5.32 -15.02 -1.91
CA VAL A 246 4.11 -14.23 -1.64
C VAL A 246 2.98 -14.66 -2.58
N VAL A 247 1.74 -14.27 -2.26
CA VAL A 247 0.57 -14.72 -3.05
C VAL A 247 0.73 -14.37 -4.53
N GLN A 248 1.23 -13.21 -4.89
CA GLN A 248 1.37 -12.81 -6.29
C GLN A 248 2.39 -13.67 -7.05
N THR A 249 3.53 -14.01 -6.42
CA THR A 249 4.53 -14.90 -7.04
C THR A 249 4.04 -16.34 -7.08
N PHE A 250 3.32 -16.79 -6.05
CA PHE A 250 2.68 -18.11 -6.03
C PHE A 250 1.64 -18.26 -7.16
N VAL A 251 0.78 -17.26 -7.37
CA VAL A 251 -0.19 -17.25 -8.47
C VAL A 251 0.54 -17.29 -9.81
N TYR A 252 1.56 -16.47 -9.98
CA TYR A 252 2.36 -16.47 -11.21
C TYR A 252 2.98 -17.85 -11.49
N ARG A 253 3.62 -18.46 -10.48
CA ARG A 253 4.22 -19.79 -10.59
C ARG A 253 3.16 -20.86 -10.89
N THR A 254 2.02 -20.83 -10.22
CA THR A 254 0.92 -21.77 -10.42
C THR A 254 0.35 -21.66 -11.84
N ALA A 255 0.15 -20.42 -12.33
CA ALA A 255 -0.40 -20.18 -13.66
C ALA A 255 0.58 -20.51 -14.80
N TYR A 256 1.83 -20.06 -14.70
CA TYR A 256 2.79 -20.12 -15.79
C TYR A 256 3.74 -21.32 -15.72
N SER A 257 4.27 -21.64 -14.52
CA SER A 257 5.21 -22.75 -14.37
C SER A 257 4.49 -24.10 -14.24
N TYR A 258 3.41 -24.15 -13.49
CA TYR A 258 2.62 -25.38 -13.29
C TYR A 258 1.45 -25.48 -14.24
N GLN A 259 1.15 -24.42 -14.99
CA GLN A 259 0.07 -24.35 -15.97
C GLN A 259 -1.34 -24.61 -15.39
N GLN A 260 -1.53 -24.47 -14.08
CA GLN A 260 -2.79 -24.70 -13.36
C GLN A 260 -3.59 -23.40 -13.27
N ILE A 261 -4.21 -22.98 -14.38
CA ILE A 261 -4.90 -21.70 -14.46
C ILE A 261 -6.10 -21.64 -13.52
N GLY A 262 -6.90 -22.73 -13.44
CA GLY A 262 -8.04 -22.80 -12.52
C GLY A 262 -7.64 -22.58 -11.06
N LYS A 263 -6.58 -23.27 -10.58
CA LYS A 263 -6.03 -23.10 -9.21
C LYS A 263 -5.47 -21.69 -8.99
N ALA A 264 -4.77 -21.13 -9.96
CA ALA A 264 -4.23 -19.77 -9.89
C ALA A 264 -5.36 -18.72 -9.77
N MET A 265 -6.43 -18.84 -10.56
CA MET A 265 -7.59 -17.95 -10.47
C MET A 265 -8.33 -18.11 -9.14
N ALA A 266 -8.49 -19.33 -8.63
CA ALA A 266 -9.07 -19.54 -7.30
C ALA A 266 -8.25 -18.88 -6.19
N THR A 267 -6.91 -18.96 -6.27
CA THR A 267 -6.01 -18.26 -5.35
C THR A 267 -6.20 -16.74 -5.41
N MET A 268 -6.27 -16.16 -6.62
CA MET A 268 -6.50 -14.72 -6.80
C MET A 268 -7.84 -14.26 -6.24
N ILE A 269 -8.91 -15.04 -6.40
CA ILE A 269 -10.23 -14.72 -5.84
C ILE A 269 -10.21 -14.75 -4.32
N LEU A 270 -9.66 -15.81 -3.70
CA LEU A 270 -9.52 -15.89 -2.24
C LEU A 270 -8.70 -14.72 -1.69
N PHE A 271 -7.60 -14.41 -2.36
CA PHE A 271 -6.74 -13.31 -1.93
C PHE A 271 -7.39 -11.94 -2.11
N SER A 272 -8.14 -11.73 -3.19
CA SER A 272 -8.91 -10.50 -3.40
C SER A 272 -9.97 -10.30 -2.31
N LEU A 273 -10.63 -11.38 -1.87
CA LEU A 273 -11.57 -11.33 -0.75
C LEU A 273 -10.84 -10.98 0.56
N LEU A 274 -9.66 -11.54 0.80
CA LEU A 274 -8.85 -11.20 1.98
C LEU A 274 -8.45 -9.71 1.99
N ILE A 275 -7.97 -9.17 0.86
CA ILE A 275 -7.63 -7.75 0.72
C ILE A 275 -8.87 -6.88 0.96
N LEU A 276 -10.02 -7.26 0.42
CA LEU A 276 -11.27 -6.54 0.62
C LEU A 276 -11.64 -6.48 2.10
N LEU A 277 -11.58 -7.61 2.81
CA LEU A 277 -11.88 -7.68 4.25
C LEU A 277 -10.92 -6.81 5.07
N ILE A 278 -9.61 -6.89 4.81
CA ILE A 278 -8.61 -6.05 5.47
C ILE A 278 -8.89 -4.56 5.18
N SER A 279 -9.15 -4.21 3.92
CA SER A 279 -9.45 -2.83 3.52
C SER A 279 -10.69 -2.28 4.21
N LEU A 280 -11.78 -3.06 4.27
CA LEU A 280 -13.02 -2.67 4.96
C LEU A 280 -12.80 -2.52 6.48
N ALA A 281 -12.01 -3.40 7.09
CA ALA A 281 -11.65 -3.30 8.50
C ALA A 281 -10.87 -2.01 8.79
N LEU A 282 -9.84 -1.70 7.99
CA LEU A 282 -9.05 -0.48 8.13
C LEU A 282 -9.88 0.78 7.90
N GLN A 283 -10.75 0.79 6.86
CA GLN A 283 -11.67 1.91 6.62
C GLN A 283 -12.67 2.10 7.76
N SER A 284 -13.14 1.03 8.39
CA SER A 284 -14.02 1.13 9.55
C SER A 284 -13.33 1.79 10.75
N LEU A 285 -12.05 1.51 10.96
CA LEU A 285 -11.22 2.17 11.97
C LEU A 285 -11.03 3.66 11.64
N GLN A 286 -10.74 3.99 10.39
CA GLN A 286 -10.61 5.37 9.94
C GLN A 286 -11.88 6.18 10.21
N ARG A 287 -13.04 5.67 9.83
CA ARG A 287 -14.34 6.31 10.07
C ARG A 287 -14.62 6.56 11.56
N LYS A 288 -14.24 5.63 12.43
CA LYS A 288 -14.36 5.81 13.89
C LYS A 288 -13.49 6.95 14.40
N VAL A 289 -12.25 7.04 13.92
CA VAL A 289 -11.34 8.15 14.26
C VAL A 289 -11.90 9.48 13.76
N GLU A 290 -12.35 9.56 12.52
CA GLU A 290 -12.96 10.77 11.95
C GLU A 290 -14.22 11.20 12.71
N SER A 291 -15.11 10.26 13.09
CA SER A 291 -16.32 10.56 13.85
C SER A 291 -16.02 11.06 15.27
N SER A 292 -14.99 10.52 15.92
CA SER A 292 -14.54 11.00 17.23
C SER A 292 -14.05 12.44 17.17
N TRP A 293 -13.43 12.83 16.06
CA TRP A 293 -13.00 14.20 15.81
C TRP A 293 -14.19 15.15 15.57
N CYS A 294 -15.22 14.70 14.86
CA CYS A 294 -16.41 15.52 14.62
C CYS A 294 -17.24 15.73 15.89
N SER A 295 -17.29 14.74 16.78
CA SER A 295 -18.02 14.81 18.04
C SER A 295 -17.29 15.57 19.15
N GLY A 296 -15.95 15.59 19.11
CA GLY A 296 -15.08 16.22 20.10
C GLY A 296 -14.56 17.60 19.71
N ARG A 297 -15.12 18.28 18.69
CA ARG A 297 -14.67 19.64 18.33
C ARG A 297 -14.93 20.58 19.50
N PRO A 298 -13.88 21.21 20.06
CA PRO A 298 -14.07 22.19 21.12
C PRO A 298 -14.97 23.34 20.61
N ALA A 299 -15.86 23.82 21.45
CA ALA A 299 -16.91 24.81 21.11
C ALA A 299 -16.37 26.10 20.45
N TRP A 300 -15.08 26.42 20.63
CA TRP A 300 -14.43 27.57 20.01
C TRP A 300 -14.24 27.45 18.49
N LEU A 301 -14.09 26.21 17.94
CA LEU A 301 -14.02 25.98 16.47
C LEU A 301 -15.38 26.21 15.78
N ILE A 302 -16.47 26.08 16.52
CA ILE A 302 -17.83 26.33 16.01
C ILE A 302 -18.10 27.84 15.98
N SER A 303 -17.53 28.61 16.93
CA SER A 303 -17.69 30.06 17.05
C SER A 303 -17.03 30.86 15.91
N ILE A 304 -15.97 30.33 15.28
CA ILE A 304 -15.29 31.01 14.16
C ILE A 304 -16.14 30.97 12.87
N LYS A 305 -17.05 30.00 12.71
CA LYS A 305 -17.95 29.94 11.56
C LYS A 305 -19.20 30.83 11.68
N SER A 306 -19.50 31.34 12.86
CA SER A 306 -20.58 32.27 13.13
C SER A 306 -20.10 33.73 13.33
N GLY A 307 -19.09 34.14 12.58
CA GLY A 307 -18.72 35.53 12.51
C GLY A 307 -19.90 36.39 12.08
N PRO A 308 -20.05 37.63 12.62
CA PRO A 308 -21.21 38.45 12.38
C PRO A 308 -21.37 38.71 10.89
N THR A 309 -22.51 38.32 10.34
CA THR A 309 -22.98 38.76 9.03
C THR A 309 -23.00 40.29 9.05
N TYR A 310 -22.00 40.92 8.48
CA TYR A 310 -22.11 42.32 8.13
C TYR A 310 -23.22 42.46 7.08
N SER A 311 -24.39 42.87 7.54
CA SER A 311 -25.44 43.42 6.69
C SER A 311 -24.94 44.76 6.13
N ARG A 312 -24.80 44.82 4.85
CA ARG A 312 -24.88 46.06 4.09
C ARG A 312 -26.26 46.22 3.52
#